data_8be86a05e1fce2e80190bdfe4afa042b
#
_entry.id   8be86a05e1fce2e80190bdfe4afa042b
#
_cell.length_a   1.000
_cell.length_b   1.000
_cell.length_c   1.000
_cell.angle_alpha   90.00
_cell.angle_beta   90.00
_cell.angle_gamma   90.00
#
_symmetry.space_group_name_H-M   'P 1'
#
loop_
_entity.id
_entity.type
_entity.pdbx_description
1 polymer ?
#
loop_
_entity_poly.entity_id
_entity_poly.type
_entity_poly.pdbx_seq_one_letter_code
_entity_poly.pdbx_strand_id
1 'polypeptide(L)'
;TFTTLVTFGGAFFASFPLFYSTSFGGAFYVWMAILLVFVIQAVAYEYRRKPGNVFGEKTFNVFLMINGIAGPLLLGTAVGTLFTGANFTVDRLNLANGAGSGSATVISQWTTPWHGLEALTDVSNVFLGIAVTFLAATLACQYFMNNIDDKTILERARQRMIPAAVCFVLFFVAWLGMLLFADGRAVDAAGRISIEPYKYLHNFIEMPYLAVVLLLGVVAVLWSIGLGWRGRRNAIWFGGAGTVLTVLALLLCAGWNDTAYYPSLADMQSSLTIYNSSSSLFTLKVMSIVSLLIPFVAAYIWYAWRAMNRKPITREEIRGDDHQY
;
A
#
# COMPACT_ATOMS: atom_id res chain seq x y z
N THR A 1 -8.40 7.57 6.94
CA THR A 1 -8.21 6.21 6.35
C THR A 1 -9.24 5.94 5.26
N PHE A 2 -10.55 6.10 5.53
CA PHE A 2 -11.62 5.87 4.55
C PHE A 2 -11.50 6.81 3.33
N THR A 3 -11.28 8.10 3.57
CA THR A 3 -11.11 9.11 2.51
C THR A 3 -9.92 8.76 1.60
N THR A 4 -8.82 8.28 2.18
CA THR A 4 -7.63 7.89 1.41
C THR A 4 -7.91 6.70 0.50
N LEU A 5 -8.61 5.68 0.99
CA LEU A 5 -9.01 4.50 0.19
C LEU A 5 -9.96 4.88 -0.96
N VAL A 6 -10.95 5.73 -0.70
CA VAL A 6 -11.90 6.20 -1.72
C VAL A 6 -11.19 7.06 -2.77
N THR A 7 -10.29 7.95 -2.36
CA THR A 7 -9.52 8.79 -3.28
C THR A 7 -8.60 7.95 -4.15
N PHE A 8 -7.92 6.96 -3.56
CA PHE A 8 -7.02 6.08 -4.29
C PHE A 8 -7.77 5.19 -5.29
N GLY A 9 -8.85 4.53 -4.85
CA GLY A 9 -9.72 3.73 -5.70
C GLY A 9 -10.36 4.55 -6.81
N GLY A 10 -10.85 5.75 -6.51
CA GLY A 10 -11.45 6.67 -7.49
C GLY A 10 -10.44 7.16 -8.54
N ALA A 11 -9.21 7.47 -8.13
CA ALA A 11 -8.14 7.87 -9.04
C ALA A 11 -7.78 6.74 -10.01
N PHE A 12 -7.64 5.51 -9.52
CA PHE A 12 -7.40 4.34 -10.38
C PHE A 12 -8.59 4.04 -11.28
N PHE A 13 -9.81 4.12 -10.79
CA PHE A 13 -11.00 3.93 -11.59
C PHE A 13 -11.08 4.90 -12.77
N ALA A 14 -10.79 6.17 -12.54
CA ALA A 14 -10.87 7.20 -13.59
C ALA A 14 -9.68 7.14 -14.56
N SER A 15 -8.46 6.97 -14.07
CA SER A 15 -7.24 7.05 -14.89
C SER A 15 -6.86 5.72 -15.54
N PHE A 16 -7.08 4.60 -14.84
CA PHE A 16 -6.70 3.25 -15.27
C PHE A 16 -7.85 2.25 -15.07
N PRO A 17 -8.97 2.40 -15.84
CA PRO A 17 -10.17 1.59 -15.64
C PRO A 17 -9.91 0.09 -15.83
N LEU A 18 -9.02 -0.29 -16.75
CA LEU A 18 -8.69 -1.70 -17.00
C LEU A 18 -7.95 -2.30 -15.79
N PHE A 19 -7.01 -1.57 -15.18
CA PHE A 19 -6.35 -2.01 -13.96
C PHE A 19 -7.35 -2.12 -12.80
N TYR A 20 -8.23 -1.14 -12.67
CA TYR A 20 -9.27 -1.17 -11.64
C TYR A 20 -10.15 -2.42 -11.76
N SER A 21 -10.65 -2.71 -12.97
CA SER A 21 -11.50 -3.88 -13.20
C SER A 21 -10.75 -5.20 -12.98
N THR A 22 -9.48 -5.28 -13.40
CA THR A 22 -8.68 -6.50 -13.31
C THR A 22 -8.20 -6.76 -11.88
N SER A 23 -7.68 -5.75 -11.18
CA SER A 23 -7.14 -5.90 -9.83
C SER A 23 -8.24 -5.82 -8.77
N PHE A 24 -8.99 -4.71 -8.69
CA PHE A 24 -10.01 -4.51 -7.64
C PHE A 24 -11.25 -5.37 -7.88
N GLY A 25 -11.70 -5.48 -9.13
CA GLY A 25 -12.85 -6.30 -9.49
C GLY A 25 -12.50 -7.79 -9.59
N GLY A 26 -11.33 -8.10 -10.14
CA GLY A 26 -10.89 -9.48 -10.39
C GLY A 26 -10.30 -10.19 -9.19
N ALA A 27 -9.39 -9.54 -8.44
CA ALA A 27 -8.78 -10.09 -7.23
C ALA A 27 -9.68 -9.93 -5.99
N PHE A 28 -10.97 -10.19 -6.12
CA PHE A 28 -11.96 -9.82 -5.12
C PHE A 28 -11.78 -10.51 -3.77
N TYR A 29 -11.26 -11.72 -3.68
CA TYR A 29 -11.05 -12.39 -2.39
C TYR A 29 -10.00 -11.71 -1.52
N VAL A 30 -8.90 -11.22 -2.10
CA VAL A 30 -7.90 -10.44 -1.36
C VAL A 30 -8.50 -9.14 -0.86
N TRP A 31 -9.22 -8.43 -1.73
CA TRP A 31 -9.85 -7.16 -1.34
C TRP A 31 -10.96 -7.34 -0.32
N MET A 32 -11.74 -8.43 -0.42
CA MET A 32 -12.74 -8.78 0.58
C MET A 32 -12.10 -9.15 1.92
N ALA A 33 -10.97 -9.87 1.92
CA ALA A 33 -10.22 -10.17 3.14
C ALA A 33 -9.71 -8.89 3.81
N ILE A 34 -9.14 -7.95 3.02
CA ILE A 34 -8.70 -6.64 3.51
C ILE A 34 -9.89 -5.86 4.10
N LEU A 35 -11.02 -5.80 3.37
CA LEU A 35 -12.22 -5.12 3.84
C LEU A 35 -12.74 -5.72 5.14
N LEU A 36 -12.82 -7.05 5.24
CA LEU A 36 -13.26 -7.75 6.45
C LEU A 36 -12.38 -7.38 7.66
N VAL A 37 -11.07 -7.35 7.49
CA VAL A 37 -10.13 -6.98 8.54
C VAL A 37 -10.38 -5.55 9.02
N PHE A 38 -10.65 -4.60 8.12
CA PHE A 38 -10.98 -3.21 8.48
C PHE A 38 -12.36 -3.06 9.11
N VAL A 39 -13.35 -3.85 8.67
CA VAL A 39 -14.68 -3.87 9.31
C VAL A 39 -14.58 -4.39 10.75
N ILE A 40 -13.85 -5.47 10.98
CA ILE A 40 -13.59 -6.02 12.33
C ILE A 40 -12.91 -4.96 13.21
N GLN A 41 -11.97 -4.18 12.67
CA GLN A 41 -11.33 -3.08 13.38
C GLN A 41 -12.35 -2.00 13.80
N ALA A 42 -13.20 -1.55 12.88
CA ALA A 42 -14.19 -0.53 13.15
C ALA A 42 -15.17 -0.98 14.25
N VAL A 43 -15.67 -2.22 14.15
CA VAL A 43 -16.53 -2.84 15.15
C VAL A 43 -15.80 -2.93 16.51
N ALA A 44 -14.52 -3.32 16.50
CA ALA A 44 -13.75 -3.44 17.73
C ALA A 44 -13.56 -2.11 18.45
N TYR A 45 -13.29 -1.01 17.73
CA TYR A 45 -13.19 0.32 18.35
C TYR A 45 -14.51 0.78 18.93
N GLU A 46 -15.63 0.56 18.26
CA GLU A 46 -16.94 1.03 18.66
C GLU A 46 -17.47 0.28 19.91
N TYR A 47 -17.34 -1.07 19.93
CA TYR A 47 -18.01 -1.90 20.92
C TYR A 47 -17.13 -2.35 22.09
N ARG A 48 -15.81 -2.15 22.04
CA ARG A 48 -14.86 -2.63 23.05
C ARG A 48 -15.19 -2.19 24.47
N ARG A 49 -15.63 -0.94 24.67
CA ARG A 49 -15.88 -0.33 25.97
C ARG A 49 -17.37 -0.10 26.27
N LYS A 50 -18.27 -0.51 25.39
CA LYS A 50 -19.70 -0.31 25.62
C LYS A 50 -20.20 -1.16 26.79
N PRO A 51 -21.02 -0.59 27.69
CA PRO A 51 -21.70 -1.37 28.73
C PRO A 51 -22.62 -2.40 28.08
N GLY A 52 -22.65 -3.62 28.60
CA GLY A 52 -23.42 -4.74 28.00
C GLY A 52 -22.72 -5.49 26.87
N ASN A 53 -21.41 -5.30 26.69
CA ASN A 53 -20.61 -6.03 25.70
C ASN A 53 -20.64 -7.55 25.99
N VAL A 54 -21.33 -8.31 25.12
CA VAL A 54 -21.52 -9.77 25.24
C VAL A 54 -20.21 -10.55 25.01
N PHE A 55 -19.32 -10.04 24.13
CA PHE A 55 -18.08 -10.73 23.77
C PHE A 55 -16.90 -10.45 24.69
N GLY A 56 -17.02 -9.42 25.54
CA GLY A 56 -15.97 -9.00 26.45
C GLY A 56 -14.82 -8.22 25.78
N GLU A 57 -14.11 -7.42 26.57
CA GLU A 57 -13.03 -6.57 26.10
C GLU A 57 -11.85 -7.35 25.45
N LYS A 58 -11.56 -8.56 25.95
CA LYS A 58 -10.47 -9.39 25.44
C LYS A 58 -10.66 -9.79 23.98
N THR A 59 -11.89 -10.12 23.58
CA THR A 59 -12.22 -10.52 22.21
C THR A 59 -11.96 -9.36 21.23
N PHE A 60 -12.39 -8.16 21.58
CA PHE A 60 -12.13 -6.99 20.74
C PHE A 60 -10.65 -6.59 20.70
N ASN A 61 -9.88 -6.85 21.77
CA ASN A 61 -8.43 -6.69 21.74
C ASN A 61 -7.77 -7.67 20.76
N VAL A 62 -8.25 -8.92 20.68
CA VAL A 62 -7.79 -9.89 19.67
C VAL A 62 -8.14 -9.42 18.26
N PHE A 63 -9.34 -8.89 18.04
CA PHE A 63 -9.74 -8.33 16.74
C PHE A 63 -8.82 -7.18 16.29
N LEU A 64 -8.47 -6.27 17.22
CA LEU A 64 -7.52 -5.19 16.94
C LEU A 64 -6.12 -5.73 16.64
N MET A 65 -5.70 -6.79 17.33
CA MET A 65 -4.41 -7.44 17.07
C MET A 65 -4.40 -8.11 15.69
N ILE A 66 -5.46 -8.82 15.32
CA ILE A 66 -5.61 -9.42 13.98
C ILE A 66 -5.52 -8.35 12.91
N ASN A 67 -6.25 -7.24 13.07
CA ASN A 67 -6.17 -6.13 12.12
C ASN A 67 -4.76 -5.54 12.02
N GLY A 68 -4.10 -5.32 13.17
CA GLY A 68 -2.75 -4.74 13.19
C GLY A 68 -1.69 -5.58 12.47
N ILE A 69 -1.93 -6.88 12.30
CA ILE A 69 -1.03 -7.80 11.59
C ILE A 69 -1.56 -8.07 10.18
N ALA A 70 -2.79 -8.55 10.07
CA ALA A 70 -3.35 -9.00 8.79
C ALA A 70 -3.60 -7.84 7.81
N GLY A 71 -4.01 -6.66 8.29
CA GLY A 71 -4.23 -5.49 7.43
C GLY A 71 -2.99 -5.09 6.63
N PRO A 72 -1.88 -4.73 7.29
CA PRO A 72 -0.64 -4.39 6.60
C PRO A 72 -0.04 -5.56 5.80
N LEU A 73 -0.15 -6.79 6.30
CA LEU A 73 0.33 -7.99 5.60
C LEU A 73 -0.39 -8.16 4.25
N LEU A 74 -1.71 -8.16 4.25
CA LEU A 74 -2.51 -8.32 3.04
C LEU A 74 -2.31 -7.17 2.06
N LEU A 75 -2.24 -5.93 2.55
CA LEU A 75 -1.96 -4.76 1.71
C LEU A 75 -0.57 -4.84 1.07
N GLY A 76 0.45 -5.19 1.86
CA GLY A 76 1.80 -5.36 1.33
C GLY A 76 1.90 -6.49 0.31
N THR A 77 1.25 -7.63 0.57
CA THR A 77 1.19 -8.76 -0.36
C THR A 77 0.45 -8.38 -1.66
N ALA A 78 -0.67 -7.64 -1.55
CA ALA A 78 -1.39 -7.15 -2.73
C ALA A 78 -0.55 -6.18 -3.57
N VAL A 79 0.21 -5.29 -2.94
CA VAL A 79 1.16 -4.40 -3.65
C VAL A 79 2.28 -5.20 -4.30
N GLY A 80 2.73 -6.29 -3.69
CA GLY A 80 3.74 -7.20 -4.25
C GLY A 80 3.37 -7.72 -5.63
N THR A 81 2.07 -7.95 -5.90
CA THR A 81 1.60 -8.42 -7.21
C THR A 81 1.83 -7.44 -8.36
N LEU A 82 2.10 -6.18 -8.07
CA LEU A 82 2.52 -5.20 -9.10
C LEU A 82 3.90 -5.55 -9.69
N PHE A 83 4.68 -6.35 -9.00
CA PHE A 83 6.01 -6.79 -9.45
C PHE A 83 6.02 -8.24 -9.89
N THR A 84 5.38 -9.13 -9.13
CA THR A 84 5.37 -10.58 -9.38
C THR A 84 4.29 -10.99 -10.38
N GLY A 85 3.21 -10.21 -10.49
CA GLY A 85 2.09 -10.49 -11.36
C GLY A 85 0.93 -11.25 -10.71
N ALA A 86 -0.10 -11.53 -11.54
CA ALA A 86 -1.32 -12.22 -11.15
C ALA A 86 -1.88 -13.06 -12.30
N ASN A 87 -2.75 -14.03 -11.97
CA ASN A 87 -3.28 -15.00 -12.93
C ASN A 87 -4.56 -14.49 -13.63
N PHE A 88 -4.41 -13.60 -14.59
CA PHE A 88 -5.53 -13.04 -15.37
C PHE A 88 -5.22 -13.02 -16.87
N THR A 89 -6.28 -12.93 -17.67
CA THR A 89 -6.21 -12.70 -19.12
C THR A 89 -7.07 -11.50 -19.50
N VAL A 90 -6.67 -10.78 -20.55
CA VAL A 90 -7.40 -9.62 -21.07
C VAL A 90 -7.77 -9.88 -22.52
N ASP A 91 -9.06 -9.86 -22.84
CA ASP A 91 -9.55 -9.95 -24.20
C ASP A 91 -9.53 -8.57 -24.88
N ARG A 92 -8.54 -8.36 -25.72
CA ARG A 92 -8.36 -7.11 -26.46
C ARG A 92 -9.38 -6.90 -27.58
N LEU A 93 -9.97 -7.96 -28.12
CA LEU A 93 -11.01 -7.85 -29.15
C LEU A 93 -12.27 -7.25 -28.56
N ASN A 94 -12.64 -7.63 -27.32
CA ASN A 94 -13.75 -7.04 -26.61
C ASN A 94 -13.52 -5.55 -26.24
N LEU A 95 -12.27 -5.15 -25.98
CA LEU A 95 -11.91 -3.74 -25.81
C LEU A 95 -12.14 -2.89 -27.06
N ALA A 96 -11.83 -3.44 -28.23
CA ALA A 96 -11.94 -2.74 -29.50
C ALA A 96 -13.38 -2.64 -30.04
N ASN A 97 -14.20 -3.66 -29.80
CA ASN A 97 -15.52 -3.80 -30.43
C ASN A 97 -16.65 -3.10 -29.63
N GLY A 98 -16.38 -2.57 -28.45
CA GLY A 98 -17.40 -1.87 -27.64
C GLY A 98 -18.59 -2.74 -27.24
N ALA A 99 -19.48 -2.23 -26.43
CA ALA A 99 -20.62 -2.93 -25.81
C ALA A 99 -21.79 -3.28 -26.79
N GLY A 100 -21.55 -3.43 -28.08
CA GLY A 100 -22.61 -3.58 -29.10
C GLY A 100 -22.88 -4.98 -29.64
N SER A 101 -21.99 -5.94 -29.46
CA SER A 101 -22.22 -7.32 -29.91
C SER A 101 -22.54 -8.20 -28.70
N GLY A 102 -23.73 -8.78 -28.66
CA GLY A 102 -24.30 -9.55 -27.54
C GLY A 102 -23.58 -10.84 -27.12
N SER A 103 -22.26 -10.88 -27.26
CA SER A 103 -21.36 -11.89 -26.69
C SER A 103 -20.75 -11.35 -25.40
N ALA A 104 -20.66 -12.17 -24.40
CA ALA A 104 -20.22 -11.85 -23.03
C ALA A 104 -19.13 -10.76 -22.98
N THR A 105 -19.49 -9.62 -22.44
CA THR A 105 -18.70 -8.37 -22.36
C THR A 105 -17.60 -8.40 -21.28
N VAL A 106 -17.00 -9.55 -21.01
CA VAL A 106 -15.95 -9.68 -20.00
C VAL A 106 -14.61 -9.37 -20.63
N ILE A 107 -14.02 -8.22 -20.27
CA ILE A 107 -12.74 -7.74 -20.79
C ILE A 107 -11.58 -8.45 -20.09
N SER A 108 -11.63 -8.60 -18.77
CA SER A 108 -10.61 -9.27 -17.97
C SER A 108 -11.18 -10.49 -17.25
N GLN A 109 -10.49 -11.61 -17.29
CA GLN A 109 -10.88 -12.86 -16.65
C GLN A 109 -9.73 -13.39 -15.80
N TRP A 110 -10.06 -13.86 -14.59
CA TRP A 110 -9.12 -14.60 -13.77
C TRP A 110 -9.16 -16.08 -14.12
N THR A 111 -7.98 -16.68 -14.29
CA THR A 111 -7.85 -18.08 -14.68
C THR A 111 -7.89 -19.03 -13.50
N THR A 112 -7.69 -18.51 -12.27
CA THR A 112 -7.69 -19.29 -11.04
C THR A 112 -8.92 -19.00 -10.21
N PRO A 113 -9.50 -20.02 -9.50
CA PRO A 113 -10.65 -19.82 -8.62
C PRO A 113 -10.32 -19.03 -7.34
N TRP A 114 -9.05 -18.80 -7.05
CA TRP A 114 -8.57 -18.11 -5.84
C TRP A 114 -8.65 -16.59 -5.91
N HIS A 115 -8.86 -16.01 -7.09
CA HIS A 115 -9.09 -14.59 -7.32
C HIS A 115 -8.24 -13.67 -6.43
N GLY A 116 -6.92 -13.82 -6.55
CA GLY A 116 -5.93 -12.97 -5.88
C GLY A 116 -5.37 -13.55 -4.57
N LEU A 117 -5.99 -14.55 -3.94
CA LEU A 117 -5.42 -15.16 -2.72
C LEU A 117 -4.11 -15.91 -2.98
N GLU A 118 -3.86 -16.32 -4.22
CA GLU A 118 -2.59 -16.89 -4.66
C GLU A 118 -1.40 -15.95 -4.45
N ALA A 119 -1.63 -14.65 -4.32
CA ALA A 119 -0.58 -13.70 -3.95
C ALA A 119 0.10 -14.03 -2.61
N LEU A 120 -0.62 -14.69 -1.70
CA LEU A 120 -0.09 -15.17 -0.41
C LEU A 120 0.79 -16.41 -0.53
N THR A 121 0.79 -17.10 -1.68
CA THR A 121 1.64 -18.27 -1.91
C THR A 121 3.00 -17.89 -2.49
N ASP A 122 3.13 -16.69 -3.05
CA ASP A 122 4.39 -16.17 -3.57
C ASP A 122 5.26 -15.62 -2.44
N VAL A 123 6.47 -16.16 -2.33
CA VAL A 123 7.42 -15.83 -1.26
C VAL A 123 7.81 -14.35 -1.29
N SER A 124 8.01 -13.76 -2.47
CA SER A 124 8.38 -12.35 -2.62
C SER A 124 7.27 -11.44 -2.10
N ASN A 125 6.01 -11.72 -2.45
CA ASN A 125 4.86 -10.96 -1.99
C ASN A 125 4.69 -11.03 -0.47
N VAL A 126 4.88 -12.22 0.11
CA VAL A 126 4.80 -12.42 1.56
C VAL A 126 5.92 -11.66 2.28
N PHE A 127 7.15 -11.66 1.75
CA PHE A 127 8.25 -10.87 2.32
C PHE A 127 7.94 -9.39 2.34
N LEU A 128 7.37 -8.85 1.26
CA LEU A 128 6.91 -7.46 1.24
C LEU A 128 5.79 -7.23 2.25
N GLY A 129 4.81 -8.12 2.34
CA GLY A 129 3.73 -8.05 3.32
C GLY A 129 4.24 -8.01 4.76
N ILE A 130 5.20 -8.87 5.10
CA ILE A 130 5.86 -8.89 6.42
C ILE A 130 6.64 -7.59 6.65
N ALA A 131 7.40 -7.12 5.65
CA ALA A 131 8.13 -5.86 5.74
C ALA A 131 7.19 -4.69 6.02
N VAL A 132 6.06 -4.59 5.30
CA VAL A 132 5.05 -3.54 5.51
C VAL A 132 4.44 -3.63 6.91
N THR A 133 4.19 -4.82 7.42
CA THR A 133 3.66 -5.04 8.79
C THR A 133 4.63 -4.50 9.85
N PHE A 134 5.90 -4.81 9.74
CA PHE A 134 6.90 -4.33 10.69
C PHE A 134 7.23 -2.85 10.50
N LEU A 135 7.14 -2.33 9.28
CA LEU A 135 7.23 -0.89 9.03
C LEU A 135 6.07 -0.14 9.70
N ALA A 136 4.83 -0.63 9.54
CA ALA A 136 3.67 -0.07 10.19
C ALA A 136 3.80 -0.07 11.72
N ALA A 137 4.29 -1.17 12.31
CA ALA A 137 4.56 -1.26 13.75
C ALA A 137 5.65 -0.26 14.19
N THR A 138 6.71 -0.09 13.40
CA THR A 138 7.78 0.87 13.67
C THR A 138 7.27 2.31 13.66
N LEU A 139 6.53 2.68 12.60
CA LEU A 139 5.92 4.01 12.47
C LEU A 139 4.87 4.27 13.57
N ALA A 140 4.08 3.27 13.96
CA ALA A 140 3.13 3.38 15.06
C ALA A 140 3.84 3.67 16.39
N CYS A 141 4.94 2.99 16.68
CA CYS A 141 5.75 3.28 17.88
C CYS A 141 6.32 4.71 17.85
N GLN A 142 6.81 5.18 16.70
CA GLN A 142 7.29 6.55 16.54
C GLN A 142 6.16 7.59 16.69
N TYR A 143 4.95 7.27 16.18
CA TYR A 143 3.78 8.12 16.34
C TYR A 143 3.36 8.25 17.80
N PHE A 144 3.36 7.14 18.56
CA PHE A 144 3.08 7.18 20.00
C PHE A 144 4.11 8.02 20.76
N MET A 145 5.40 7.91 20.42
CA MET A 145 6.45 8.74 21.02
C MET A 145 6.28 10.24 20.71
N ASN A 146 5.68 10.59 19.57
CA ASN A 146 5.44 11.98 19.20
C ASN A 146 4.23 12.59 19.91
N ASN A 147 3.15 11.83 20.09
CA ASN A 147 1.83 12.36 20.46
C ASN A 147 1.41 12.08 21.90
N ILE A 148 2.07 11.12 22.58
CA ILE A 148 1.70 10.72 23.95
C ILE A 148 2.77 11.22 24.92
N ASP A 149 2.33 11.82 26.05
CA ASP A 149 3.21 12.30 27.11
C ASP A 149 3.06 11.43 28.38
N ASP A 150 3.37 10.13 28.26
CA ASP A 150 3.42 9.18 29.36
C ASP A 150 4.74 8.40 29.30
N LYS A 151 5.56 8.54 30.33
CA LYS A 151 6.89 7.91 30.39
C LYS A 151 6.85 6.40 30.21
N THR A 152 5.83 5.72 30.76
CA THR A 152 5.70 4.26 30.67
C THR A 152 5.38 3.82 29.23
N ILE A 153 4.51 4.55 28.55
CA ILE A 153 4.14 4.27 27.16
C ILE A 153 5.30 4.57 26.22
N LEU A 154 5.99 5.70 26.43
CA LEU A 154 7.18 6.09 25.66
C LEU A 154 8.28 5.03 25.73
N GLU A 155 8.58 4.54 26.93
CA GLU A 155 9.62 3.53 27.11
C GLU A 155 9.25 2.19 26.46
N ARG A 156 8.01 1.74 26.63
CA ARG A 156 7.49 0.54 25.97
C ARG A 156 7.47 0.68 24.43
N ALA A 157 7.06 1.83 23.93
CA ALA A 157 7.09 2.09 22.48
C ALA A 157 8.52 2.02 21.93
N ARG A 158 9.48 2.64 22.62
CA ARG A 158 10.91 2.59 22.27
C ARG A 158 11.46 1.17 22.27
N GLN A 159 11.16 0.37 23.31
CA GLN A 159 11.64 -1.01 23.43
C GLN A 159 11.07 -1.91 22.32
N ARG A 160 9.80 -1.71 21.91
CA ARG A 160 9.15 -2.50 20.86
C ARG A 160 9.49 -2.04 19.45
N MET A 161 9.86 -0.77 19.28
CA MET A 161 10.23 -0.21 17.98
C MET A 161 11.49 -0.89 17.41
N ILE A 162 12.49 -1.16 18.25
CA ILE A 162 13.78 -1.69 17.79
C ILE A 162 13.64 -3.06 17.12
N PRO A 163 13.04 -4.09 17.76
CA PRO A 163 12.88 -5.39 17.11
C PRO A 163 11.98 -5.31 15.87
N ALA A 164 10.93 -4.47 15.88
CA ALA A 164 10.12 -4.24 14.71
C ALA A 164 10.93 -3.63 13.56
N ALA A 165 11.76 -2.63 13.84
CA ALA A 165 12.62 -2.00 12.84
C ALA A 165 13.66 -2.97 12.27
N VAL A 166 14.25 -3.82 13.09
CA VAL A 166 15.21 -4.84 12.64
C VAL A 166 14.51 -5.85 11.71
N CYS A 167 13.34 -6.36 12.09
CA CYS A 167 12.56 -7.25 11.24
C CYS A 167 12.17 -6.56 9.92
N PHE A 168 11.71 -5.29 9.98
CA PHE A 168 11.41 -4.52 8.78
C PHE A 168 12.61 -4.45 7.83
N VAL A 169 13.77 -4.02 8.32
CA VAL A 169 14.98 -3.88 7.49
C VAL A 169 15.38 -5.22 6.88
N LEU A 170 15.35 -6.31 7.65
CA LEU A 170 15.70 -7.64 7.18
C LEU A 170 14.78 -8.09 6.03
N PHE A 171 13.47 -8.04 6.23
CA PHE A 171 12.52 -8.49 5.20
C PHE A 171 12.47 -7.55 4.00
N PHE A 172 12.61 -6.24 4.21
CA PHE A 172 12.66 -5.27 3.13
C PHE A 172 13.89 -5.42 2.25
N VAL A 173 15.08 -5.58 2.85
CA VAL A 173 16.32 -5.78 2.10
C VAL A 173 16.29 -7.12 1.34
N ALA A 174 15.78 -8.19 1.98
CA ALA A 174 15.62 -9.47 1.31
C ALA A 174 14.65 -9.37 0.13
N TRP A 175 13.51 -8.72 0.30
CA TRP A 175 12.56 -8.47 -0.78
C TRP A 175 13.14 -7.59 -1.88
N LEU A 176 13.82 -6.51 -1.53
CA LEU A 176 14.47 -5.63 -2.51
C LEU A 176 15.52 -6.38 -3.32
N GLY A 177 16.30 -7.25 -2.66
CA GLY A 177 17.24 -8.15 -3.35
C GLY A 177 16.51 -9.05 -4.34
N MET A 178 15.44 -9.73 -3.92
CA MET A 178 14.64 -10.56 -4.83
C MET A 178 14.09 -9.75 -6.00
N LEU A 179 13.61 -8.53 -5.78
CA LEU A 179 13.12 -7.64 -6.82
C LEU A 179 14.19 -7.26 -7.85
N LEU A 180 15.37 -6.85 -7.40
CA LEU A 180 16.46 -6.42 -8.29
C LEU A 180 17.00 -7.54 -9.17
N PHE A 181 16.92 -8.79 -8.71
CA PHE A 181 17.33 -9.97 -9.48
C PHE A 181 16.17 -10.64 -10.20
N ALA A 182 14.94 -10.12 -10.09
CA ALA A 182 13.77 -10.67 -10.76
C ALA A 182 13.74 -10.29 -12.25
N ASP A 183 13.17 -11.20 -13.04
CA ASP A 183 12.79 -10.92 -14.41
C ASP A 183 11.55 -10.02 -14.43
N GLY A 184 11.53 -9.02 -15.30
CA GLY A 184 10.38 -8.15 -15.50
C GLY A 184 9.76 -8.28 -16.87
N ARG A 185 8.65 -7.60 -17.09
CA ARG A 185 7.95 -7.55 -18.38
C ARG A 185 8.29 -6.24 -19.08
N ALA A 186 9.14 -6.32 -20.12
CA ALA A 186 9.46 -5.19 -20.98
C ALA A 186 8.44 -5.07 -22.12
N VAL A 187 8.21 -3.85 -22.54
CA VAL A 187 7.27 -3.51 -23.62
C VAL A 187 8.07 -2.95 -24.80
N ASP A 188 7.94 -3.55 -25.97
CA ASP A 188 8.55 -3.05 -27.20
C ASP A 188 7.74 -1.86 -27.78
N ALA A 189 8.37 -1.08 -28.67
CA ALA A 189 7.73 0.02 -29.41
C ALA A 189 6.47 -0.41 -30.19
N ALA A 190 6.36 -1.69 -30.55
CA ALA A 190 5.17 -2.30 -31.16
C ALA A 190 4.09 -2.71 -30.15
N GLY A 191 4.29 -2.45 -28.84
CA GLY A 191 3.39 -2.85 -27.77
C GLY A 191 3.42 -4.34 -27.43
N ARG A 192 4.42 -5.08 -27.90
CA ARG A 192 4.62 -6.49 -27.56
C ARG A 192 5.36 -6.60 -26.25
N ILE A 193 4.91 -7.55 -25.42
CA ILE A 193 5.49 -7.77 -24.10
C ILE A 193 6.44 -8.97 -24.17
N SER A 194 7.64 -8.79 -23.64
CA SER A 194 8.69 -9.81 -23.54
C SER A 194 9.25 -9.87 -22.12
N ILE A 195 9.90 -10.99 -21.79
CA ILE A 195 10.61 -11.12 -20.52
C ILE A 195 12.00 -10.52 -20.70
N GLU A 196 12.37 -9.61 -19.79
CA GLU A 196 13.70 -9.03 -19.70
C GLU A 196 14.32 -9.41 -18.35
N PRO A 197 15.47 -10.10 -18.33
CA PRO A 197 16.15 -10.42 -17.09
C PRO A 197 16.63 -9.14 -16.39
N TYR A 198 16.53 -9.14 -15.04
CA TYR A 198 16.95 -8.00 -14.20
C TYR A 198 16.29 -6.65 -14.58
N LYS A 199 15.07 -6.67 -15.10
CA LYS A 199 14.40 -5.46 -15.61
C LYS A 199 14.36 -4.33 -14.61
N TYR A 200 14.04 -4.62 -13.35
CA TYR A 200 13.96 -3.60 -12.30
C TYR A 200 15.33 -2.99 -11.96
N LEU A 201 16.39 -3.79 -12.01
CA LEU A 201 17.76 -3.28 -11.85
C LEU A 201 18.13 -2.36 -13.02
N HIS A 202 17.83 -2.78 -14.27
CA HIS A 202 18.04 -1.96 -15.45
C HIS A 202 17.28 -0.62 -15.36
N ASN A 203 16.01 -0.65 -14.90
CA ASN A 203 15.23 0.57 -14.69
C ASN A 203 15.90 1.55 -13.74
N PHE A 204 16.53 1.09 -12.65
CA PHE A 204 17.28 1.97 -11.74
C PHE A 204 18.58 2.49 -12.35
N ILE A 205 19.23 1.73 -13.22
CA ILE A 205 20.46 2.18 -13.92
C ILE A 205 20.12 3.21 -14.98
N GLU A 206 19.07 2.98 -15.78
CA GLU A 206 18.62 3.87 -16.85
C GLU A 206 17.93 5.13 -16.33
N MET A 207 17.32 5.04 -15.14
CA MET A 207 16.67 6.16 -14.46
C MET A 207 17.36 6.48 -13.12
N PRO A 208 18.60 7.03 -13.13
CA PRO A 208 19.38 7.23 -11.90
C PRO A 208 18.71 8.16 -10.88
N TYR A 209 17.82 9.05 -11.32
CA TYR A 209 17.04 9.89 -10.41
C TYR A 209 16.10 9.06 -9.51
N LEU A 210 15.54 7.96 -10.00
CA LEU A 210 14.73 7.05 -9.17
C LEU A 210 15.58 6.32 -8.13
N ALA A 211 16.78 5.89 -8.50
CA ALA A 211 17.74 5.30 -7.56
C ALA A 211 18.10 6.29 -6.45
N VAL A 212 18.31 7.57 -6.78
CA VAL A 212 18.57 8.64 -5.80
C VAL A 212 17.37 8.83 -4.88
N VAL A 213 16.14 8.89 -5.41
CA VAL A 213 14.92 9.03 -4.61
C VAL A 213 14.72 7.83 -3.68
N LEU A 214 14.95 6.61 -4.18
CA LEU A 214 14.91 5.39 -3.37
C LEU A 214 15.92 5.46 -2.22
N LEU A 215 17.17 5.81 -2.53
CA LEU A 215 18.25 5.91 -1.53
C LEU A 215 17.92 6.95 -0.47
N LEU A 216 17.46 8.14 -0.87
CA LEU A 216 17.03 9.18 0.06
C LEU A 216 15.89 8.72 0.95
N GLY A 217 14.91 8.02 0.39
CA GLY A 217 13.79 7.43 1.14
C GLY A 217 14.27 6.42 2.18
N VAL A 218 15.10 5.46 1.78
CA VAL A 218 15.67 4.44 2.67
C VAL A 218 16.53 5.08 3.76
N VAL A 219 17.41 6.02 3.42
CA VAL A 219 18.24 6.74 4.39
C VAL A 219 17.36 7.50 5.39
N ALA A 220 16.29 8.16 4.93
CA ALA A 220 15.37 8.87 5.82
C ALA A 220 14.65 7.92 6.80
N VAL A 221 14.23 6.73 6.34
CA VAL A 221 13.63 5.71 7.22
C VAL A 221 14.66 5.20 8.24
N LEU A 222 15.87 4.85 7.83
CA LEU A 222 16.93 4.42 8.73
C LEU A 222 17.31 5.51 9.74
N TRP A 223 17.38 6.76 9.29
CA TRP A 223 17.60 7.91 10.17
C TRP A 223 16.49 8.07 11.20
N SER A 224 15.22 7.88 10.78
CA SER A 224 14.08 7.91 11.70
C SER A 224 14.16 6.84 12.78
N ILE A 225 14.59 5.63 12.43
CA ILE A 225 14.83 4.54 13.39
C ILE A 225 15.90 4.94 14.40
N GLY A 226 17.02 5.52 13.93
CA GLY A 226 18.09 6.04 14.77
C GLY A 226 17.65 7.16 15.72
N LEU A 227 16.81 8.09 15.24
CA LEU A 227 16.21 9.14 16.06
C LEU A 227 15.24 8.56 17.11
N GLY A 228 14.39 7.62 16.70
CA GLY A 228 13.46 6.95 17.61
C GLY A 228 14.20 6.14 18.68
N TRP A 229 15.31 5.48 18.34
CA TRP A 229 16.17 4.81 19.33
C TRP A 229 16.72 5.79 20.36
N ARG A 230 17.09 7.00 19.94
CA ARG A 230 17.54 8.09 20.84
C ARG A 230 16.39 8.75 21.62
N GLY A 231 15.13 8.30 21.42
CA GLY A 231 13.95 8.85 22.09
C GLY A 231 13.53 10.24 21.57
N ARG A 232 13.93 10.61 20.35
CA ARG A 232 13.54 11.88 19.74
C ARG A 232 12.09 11.79 19.24
N ARG A 233 11.25 12.76 19.65
CA ARG A 233 9.83 12.82 19.24
C ARG A 233 9.62 13.01 17.74
N ASN A 234 10.52 13.72 17.07
CA ASN A 234 10.40 14.05 15.64
C ASN A 234 10.72 12.89 14.68
N ALA A 235 11.02 11.67 15.18
CA ALA A 235 11.39 10.52 14.37
C ALA A 235 10.33 10.19 13.29
N ILE A 236 9.04 10.27 13.64
CA ILE A 236 7.91 9.95 12.75
C ILE A 236 7.90 10.76 11.45
N TRP A 237 8.30 12.03 11.48
CA TRP A 237 8.30 12.89 10.29
C TRP A 237 9.30 12.40 9.24
N PHE A 238 10.49 11.99 9.67
CA PHE A 238 11.49 11.40 8.78
C PHE A 238 11.07 10.00 8.31
N GLY A 239 10.49 9.19 9.21
CA GLY A 239 9.97 7.87 8.86
C GLY A 239 8.84 7.92 7.84
N GLY A 240 7.87 8.81 8.05
CA GLY A 240 6.75 9.00 7.12
C GLY A 240 7.20 9.51 5.75
N ALA A 241 8.00 10.59 5.73
CA ALA A 241 8.52 11.14 4.47
C ALA A 241 9.40 10.11 3.73
N GLY A 242 10.30 9.42 4.45
CA GLY A 242 11.15 8.38 3.86
C GLY A 242 10.35 7.21 3.28
N THR A 243 9.30 6.77 3.97
CA THR A 243 8.39 5.72 3.46
C THR A 243 7.71 6.16 2.17
N VAL A 244 7.19 7.40 2.12
CA VAL A 244 6.53 7.93 0.90
C VAL A 244 7.51 7.96 -0.27
N LEU A 245 8.74 8.46 -0.07
CA LEU A 245 9.76 8.51 -1.11
C LEU A 245 10.16 7.11 -1.60
N THR A 246 10.34 6.16 -0.67
CA THR A 246 10.68 4.77 -1.02
C THR A 246 9.58 4.11 -1.85
N VAL A 247 8.32 4.22 -1.42
CA VAL A 247 7.18 3.64 -2.14
C VAL A 247 7.00 4.30 -3.51
N LEU A 248 7.15 5.63 -3.58
CA LEU A 248 7.07 6.37 -4.84
C LEU A 248 8.12 5.87 -5.85
N ALA A 249 9.38 5.76 -5.42
CA ALA A 249 10.46 5.28 -6.29
C ALA A 249 10.20 3.84 -6.80
N LEU A 250 9.74 2.95 -5.93
CA LEU A 250 9.43 1.57 -6.28
C LEU A 250 8.25 1.46 -7.25
N LEU A 251 7.17 2.21 -7.03
CA LEU A 251 6.01 2.19 -7.93
C LEU A 251 6.32 2.82 -9.29
N LEU A 252 7.12 3.89 -9.33
CA LEU A 252 7.58 4.46 -10.59
C LEU A 252 8.51 3.50 -11.34
N CYS A 253 9.39 2.78 -10.64
CA CYS A 253 10.22 1.74 -11.24
C CYS A 253 9.39 0.59 -11.83
N ALA A 254 8.25 0.25 -11.24
CA ALA A 254 7.36 -0.80 -11.73
C ALA A 254 6.65 -0.43 -13.03
N GLY A 255 6.36 0.86 -13.28
CA GLY A 255 5.51 1.29 -14.40
C GLY A 255 6.20 2.10 -15.49
N TRP A 256 7.36 2.70 -15.20
CA TRP A 256 8.11 3.51 -16.17
C TRP A 256 9.14 2.68 -16.92
N ASN A 257 9.75 3.30 -17.93
CA ASN A 257 10.79 2.69 -18.77
C ASN A 257 10.28 1.43 -19.49
N ASP A 258 9.17 1.59 -20.21
CA ASP A 258 8.56 0.51 -21.00
C ASP A 258 8.40 -0.80 -20.21
N THR A 259 7.96 -0.67 -18.95
CA THR A 259 7.72 -1.79 -18.05
C THR A 259 6.21 -1.99 -17.84
N ALA A 260 5.76 -3.25 -17.88
CA ALA A 260 4.39 -3.58 -17.52
C ALA A 260 4.25 -3.61 -15.99
N TYR A 261 3.48 -2.67 -15.45
CA TYR A 261 3.32 -2.49 -14.00
C TYR A 261 2.41 -3.52 -13.31
N TYR A 262 1.63 -4.28 -14.08
CA TYR A 262 0.83 -5.39 -13.56
C TYR A 262 0.97 -6.59 -14.49
N PRO A 263 1.95 -7.46 -14.24
CA PRO A 263 2.23 -8.61 -15.08
C PRO A 263 1.12 -9.66 -15.04
N SER A 264 0.75 -10.22 -16.20
CA SER A 264 -0.08 -11.42 -16.25
C SER A 264 0.80 -12.67 -16.26
N LEU A 265 0.48 -13.63 -15.39
CA LEU A 265 1.13 -14.94 -15.34
C LEU A 265 0.43 -15.95 -16.25
N ALA A 266 -0.85 -15.73 -16.57
CA ALA A 266 -1.62 -16.63 -17.42
C ALA A 266 -1.36 -16.39 -18.90
N ASP A 267 -1.26 -15.13 -19.34
CA ASP A 267 -0.93 -14.73 -20.70
C ASP A 267 -0.04 -13.48 -20.69
N MET A 268 1.17 -13.61 -21.14
CA MET A 268 2.15 -12.53 -21.11
C MET A 268 1.66 -11.27 -21.83
N GLN A 269 0.95 -11.41 -22.96
CA GLN A 269 0.46 -10.27 -23.74
C GLN A 269 -0.71 -9.54 -23.06
N SER A 270 -1.35 -10.16 -22.09
CA SER A 270 -2.40 -9.56 -21.26
C SER A 270 -1.87 -8.68 -20.13
N SER A 271 -0.55 -8.60 -19.94
CA SER A 271 0.05 -7.75 -18.89
C SER A 271 -0.31 -6.27 -19.11
N LEU A 272 -0.56 -5.55 -17.99
CA LEU A 272 -1.00 -4.16 -18.04
C LEU A 272 0.19 -3.21 -18.04
N THR A 273 0.14 -2.29 -19.00
CA THR A 273 1.09 -1.19 -19.15
C THR A 273 0.38 0.13 -18.96
N ILE A 274 1.11 1.22 -18.72
CA ILE A 274 0.52 2.56 -18.64
C ILE A 274 -0.27 2.87 -19.91
N TYR A 275 0.22 2.45 -21.08
CA TYR A 275 -0.41 2.74 -22.36
C TYR A 275 -1.70 1.95 -22.61
N ASN A 276 -1.71 0.63 -22.32
CA ASN A 276 -2.85 -0.23 -22.65
C ASN A 276 -3.98 -0.18 -21.59
N SER A 277 -3.71 0.34 -20.41
CA SER A 277 -4.67 0.42 -19.30
C SER A 277 -5.19 1.82 -19.01
N SER A 278 -4.59 2.85 -19.64
CA SER A 278 -5.01 4.24 -19.49
C SER A 278 -6.40 4.49 -20.07
N SER A 279 -7.10 5.40 -19.43
CA SER A 279 -8.37 5.95 -19.91
C SER A 279 -8.19 6.84 -21.15
N SER A 280 -9.29 7.37 -21.68
CA SER A 280 -9.23 8.29 -22.83
C SER A 280 -8.38 9.54 -22.53
N LEU A 281 -7.80 10.14 -23.57
CA LEU A 281 -7.02 11.37 -23.46
C LEU A 281 -7.81 12.51 -22.79
N PHE A 282 -9.12 12.58 -23.05
CA PHE A 282 -10.00 13.57 -22.41
C PHE A 282 -10.03 13.34 -20.89
N THR A 283 -10.31 12.12 -20.44
CA THR A 283 -10.36 11.77 -19.02
C THR A 283 -9.03 12.04 -18.32
N LEU A 284 -7.92 11.69 -18.95
CA LEU A 284 -6.58 11.94 -18.37
C LEU A 284 -6.30 13.45 -18.23
N LYS A 285 -6.69 14.28 -19.21
CA LYS A 285 -6.57 15.74 -19.11
C LYS A 285 -7.43 16.31 -17.98
N VAL A 286 -8.68 15.86 -17.86
CA VAL A 286 -9.55 16.29 -16.76
C VAL A 286 -8.96 15.88 -15.41
N MET A 287 -8.49 14.63 -15.27
CA MET A 287 -7.87 14.15 -14.04
C MET A 287 -6.58 14.91 -13.69
N SER A 288 -5.80 15.33 -14.69
CA SER A 288 -4.62 16.17 -14.48
C SER A 288 -5.00 17.54 -13.91
N ILE A 289 -6.10 18.15 -14.39
CA ILE A 289 -6.61 19.40 -13.82
C ILE A 289 -7.12 19.19 -12.40
N VAL A 290 -7.90 18.12 -12.16
CA VAL A 290 -8.41 17.77 -10.82
C VAL A 290 -7.26 17.52 -9.83
N SER A 291 -6.15 16.96 -10.29
CA SER A 291 -4.98 16.74 -9.43
C SER A 291 -4.37 18.02 -8.85
N LEU A 292 -4.60 19.18 -9.47
CA LEU A 292 -4.20 20.48 -8.92
C LEU A 292 -4.96 20.85 -7.63
N LEU A 293 -6.07 20.18 -7.34
CA LEU A 293 -6.82 20.34 -6.07
C LEU A 293 -6.19 19.54 -4.92
N ILE A 294 -5.33 18.55 -5.22
CA ILE A 294 -4.69 17.70 -4.19
C ILE A 294 -3.90 18.52 -3.16
N PRO A 295 -3.09 19.53 -3.52
CA PRO A 295 -2.39 20.38 -2.55
C PRO A 295 -3.33 21.09 -1.57
N PHE A 296 -4.51 21.54 -2.02
CA PHE A 296 -5.51 22.19 -1.15
C PHE A 296 -6.10 21.20 -0.14
N VAL A 297 -6.41 19.97 -0.59
CA VAL A 297 -6.87 18.90 0.30
C VAL A 297 -5.77 18.51 1.30
N ALA A 298 -4.54 18.37 0.84
CA ALA A 298 -3.39 18.10 1.70
C ALA A 298 -3.17 19.21 2.75
N ALA A 299 -3.30 20.49 2.36
CA ALA A 299 -3.21 21.61 3.28
C ALA A 299 -4.33 21.60 4.32
N TYR A 300 -5.57 21.26 3.90
CA TYR A 300 -6.69 21.10 4.83
C TYR A 300 -6.45 19.95 5.83
N ILE A 301 -6.02 18.79 5.35
CA ILE A 301 -5.70 17.64 6.21
C ILE A 301 -4.58 18.01 7.18
N TRP A 302 -3.53 18.68 6.72
CA TRP A 302 -2.43 19.13 7.55
C TRP A 302 -2.90 20.12 8.64
N TYR A 303 -3.77 21.07 8.27
CA TYR A 303 -4.36 22.01 9.22
C TYR A 303 -5.19 21.30 10.29
N ALA A 304 -6.07 20.39 9.89
CA ALA A 304 -6.91 19.61 10.80
C ALA A 304 -6.05 18.75 11.76
N TRP A 305 -5.05 18.07 11.24
CA TRP A 305 -4.12 17.27 12.04
C TRP A 305 -3.32 18.14 13.03
N ARG A 306 -2.86 19.29 12.58
CA ARG A 306 -2.15 20.22 13.45
C ARG A 306 -3.07 20.76 14.57
N ALA A 307 -4.33 21.00 14.28
CA ALA A 307 -5.31 21.44 15.27
C ALA A 307 -5.57 20.35 16.33
N MET A 308 -5.75 19.09 15.90
CA MET A 308 -5.95 17.94 16.79
C MET A 308 -4.73 17.63 17.66
N ASN A 309 -3.52 17.74 17.10
CA ASN A 309 -2.27 17.37 17.78
C ASN A 309 -1.62 18.54 18.52
N ARG A 310 -2.32 19.64 18.75
CA ARG A 310 -1.78 20.81 19.48
C ARG A 310 -1.42 20.50 20.93
N LYS A 311 -2.14 19.59 21.55
CA LYS A 311 -1.89 19.14 22.92
C LYS A 311 -1.60 17.63 22.92
N PRO A 312 -0.54 17.18 23.61
CA PRO A 312 -0.31 15.75 23.80
C PRO A 312 -1.42 15.16 24.67
N ILE A 313 -1.84 13.95 24.34
CA ILE A 313 -2.88 13.23 25.07
C ILE A 313 -2.33 12.79 26.44
N THR A 314 -3.03 13.13 27.52
CA THR A 314 -2.69 12.78 28.90
C THR A 314 -3.56 11.62 29.41
N ARG A 315 -3.08 10.92 30.47
CA ARG A 315 -3.86 9.85 31.11
C ARG A 315 -5.16 10.34 31.76
N GLU A 316 -5.17 11.56 32.26
CA GLU A 316 -6.32 12.17 32.90
C GLU A 316 -7.44 12.43 31.89
N GLU A 317 -7.07 12.89 30.71
CA GLU A 317 -7.97 13.13 29.58
C GLU A 317 -8.62 11.82 29.09
N ILE A 318 -7.86 10.70 29.02
CA ILE A 318 -8.40 9.39 28.63
C ILE A 318 -9.34 8.79 29.69
N ARG A 319 -9.16 9.14 31.00
CA ARG A 319 -9.98 8.62 32.08
C ARG A 319 -11.22 9.46 32.35
N GLY A 320 -11.18 10.76 32.03
CA GLY A 320 -12.25 11.71 32.32
C GLY A 320 -13.36 11.77 31.30
N ASP A 321 -13.19 11.17 30.13
CA ASP A 321 -14.12 11.25 29.01
C ASP A 321 -14.91 9.95 28.86
N ASP A 322 -16.06 9.86 29.53
CA ASP A 322 -17.05 8.77 29.39
C ASP A 322 -17.71 8.73 27.98
N HIS A 323 -17.37 9.67 27.10
CA HIS A 323 -17.96 9.87 25.76
C HIS A 323 -16.96 9.77 24.61
N GLN A 324 -15.73 9.29 24.82
CA GLN A 324 -14.81 9.05 23.70
C GLN A 324 -15.07 7.67 23.08
N TYR A 325 -15.36 7.72 21.78
CA TYR A 325 -15.61 6.63 20.85
C TYR A 325 -14.61 5.48 20.91
#